data_2e1ff6af53df3e714c73a7b35cbec01a
#
_entry.id   2e1ff6af53df3e714c73a7b35cbec01a
#
_cell.length_a   1.000
_cell.length_b   1.000
_cell.length_c   1.000
_cell.angle_alpha   90.00
_cell.angle_beta   90.00
_cell.angle_gamma   90.00
#
_symmetry.space_group_name_H-M   'P 1'
#
loop_
_entity.id
_entity.type
_entity.pdbx_description
1 polymer ?
#
loop_
_entity_poly.entity_id
_entity_poly.type
_entity_poly.pdbx_seq_one_letter_code
_entity_poly.pdbx_strand_id
1 'polypeptide(L)'
;MKKIILFCATLLMMSACVKHADIYMLLSDEDAAAIPYKMGQTVKFLDQNGDTITYQVTRDETYPYNGEQYINALNGGDVMHPAHHSIECYARTVNLTHEQSFANRLCFTVRPEKEFSFCFGYGMNALDLDMSLLTNGPCSVNGIDYEGVHHEILYSQFTGELIYDWYYNEELGLLYFQKGDFSLTRIP
;
A
#
# COMPACT_ATOMS: atom_id res chain seq x y z
N MET A 1 16.25 38.65 -45.78
CA MET A 1 16.92 37.54 -45.10
C MET A 1 17.11 37.78 -43.59
N LYS A 2 17.61 38.92 -43.12
CA LYS A 2 17.84 39.21 -41.69
C LYS A 2 16.58 39.10 -40.79
N LYS A 3 15.38 39.48 -41.31
CA LYS A 3 14.11 39.39 -40.54
C LYS A 3 13.56 37.96 -40.37
N ILE A 4 13.86 37.07 -41.31
CA ILE A 4 13.46 35.67 -41.23
C ILE A 4 14.32 34.92 -40.21
N ILE A 5 15.59 35.21 -40.12
CA ILE A 5 16.53 34.62 -39.17
C ILE A 5 16.14 35.01 -37.73
N LEU A 6 15.73 36.25 -37.52
CA LEU A 6 15.29 36.71 -36.18
C LEU A 6 14.00 36.06 -35.74
N PHE A 7 13.06 35.80 -36.67
CA PHE A 7 11.78 35.14 -36.37
C PHE A 7 11.98 33.65 -36.05
N CYS A 8 12.87 32.96 -36.76
CA CYS A 8 13.22 31.57 -36.43
C CYS A 8 13.98 31.45 -35.09
N ALA A 9 14.84 32.43 -34.73
CA ALA A 9 15.50 32.41 -33.45
C ALA A 9 14.56 32.64 -32.26
N THR A 10 13.54 33.50 -32.41
CA THR A 10 12.52 33.69 -31.38
C THR A 10 11.59 32.49 -31.24
N LEU A 11 11.24 31.78 -32.31
CA LEU A 11 10.48 30.52 -32.22
C LEU A 11 11.29 29.42 -31.52
N LEU A 12 12.59 29.33 -31.78
CA LEU A 12 13.47 28.36 -31.10
C LEU A 12 13.64 28.65 -29.60
N MET A 13 13.60 29.91 -29.20
CA MET A 13 13.67 30.26 -27.77
C MET A 13 12.37 30.04 -27.03
N MET A 14 11.22 30.04 -27.70
CA MET A 14 9.93 29.73 -27.06
C MET A 14 9.72 28.24 -26.84
N SER A 15 10.40 27.35 -27.56
CA SER A 15 10.36 25.92 -27.38
C SER A 15 11.26 25.40 -26.23
N ALA A 16 12.13 26.26 -25.69
CA ALA A 16 13.08 25.87 -24.64
C ALA A 16 12.57 26.08 -23.20
N CYS A 17 11.37 26.62 -23.01
CA CYS A 17 10.78 26.82 -21.69
C CYS A 17 9.54 25.94 -21.46
N VAL A 18 9.69 24.63 -21.68
CA VAL A 18 8.78 23.70 -21.05
C VAL A 18 9.21 23.62 -19.58
N LYS A 19 8.54 24.37 -18.73
CA LYS A 19 8.67 24.19 -17.29
C LYS A 19 8.19 22.78 -16.99
N HIS A 20 9.11 21.91 -16.62
CA HIS A 20 8.76 20.63 -16.01
C HIS A 20 8.05 20.98 -14.69
N ALA A 21 6.79 20.68 -14.59
CA ALA A 21 6.08 20.77 -13.33
C ALA A 21 6.42 19.49 -12.55
N ASP A 22 7.11 19.64 -11.42
CA ASP A 22 7.24 18.54 -10.47
C ASP A 22 5.86 18.30 -9.86
N ILE A 23 5.39 17.08 -9.97
CA ILE A 23 4.11 16.67 -9.37
C ILE A 23 4.45 15.99 -8.06
N TYR A 24 3.91 16.53 -6.98
CA TYR A 24 4.02 15.94 -5.65
C TYR A 24 2.69 15.32 -5.27
N MET A 25 2.68 14.02 -5.01
CA MET A 25 1.52 13.31 -4.44
C MET A 25 1.81 13.08 -2.96
N LEU A 26 1.42 14.04 -2.15
CA LEU A 26 1.61 13.97 -0.70
C LEU A 26 0.60 12.99 -0.11
N LEU A 27 1.05 12.18 0.83
CA LEU A 27 0.18 11.34 1.63
C LEU A 27 -0.66 12.24 2.55
N SER A 28 -1.99 12.13 2.47
CA SER A 28 -2.88 12.85 3.36
C SER A 28 -2.87 12.23 4.77
N ASP A 29 -3.30 13.02 5.77
CA ASP A 29 -3.46 12.48 7.13
C ASP A 29 -4.51 11.35 7.15
N GLU A 30 -5.53 11.43 6.30
CA GLU A 30 -6.56 10.39 6.16
C GLU A 30 -5.98 9.10 5.57
N ASP A 31 -5.18 9.19 4.49
CA ASP A 31 -4.51 8.02 3.93
C ASP A 31 -3.55 7.41 4.96
N ALA A 32 -2.77 8.25 5.65
CA ALA A 32 -1.85 7.77 6.67
C ALA A 32 -2.57 7.07 7.84
N ALA A 33 -3.77 7.54 8.20
CA ALA A 33 -4.58 6.96 9.27
C ALA A 33 -5.13 5.57 8.94
N ALA A 34 -5.18 5.18 7.66
CA ALA A 34 -5.57 3.83 7.26
C ALA A 34 -4.71 2.72 7.88
N ILE A 35 -3.49 3.05 8.37
CA ILE A 35 -2.66 2.13 9.16
C ILE A 35 -2.66 2.61 10.62
N PRO A 36 -3.41 1.99 11.55
CA PRO A 36 -3.57 2.50 12.93
C PRO A 36 -2.38 2.23 13.85
N TYR A 37 -1.41 1.48 13.39
CA TYR A 37 -0.26 1.08 14.20
C TYR A 37 0.73 2.23 14.40
N LYS A 38 1.34 2.28 15.61
CA LYS A 38 2.33 3.30 16.00
C LYS A 38 3.62 2.64 16.46
N MET A 39 4.74 3.30 16.21
CA MET A 39 6.07 2.83 16.61
C MET A 39 6.09 2.38 18.08
N GLY A 40 6.63 1.18 18.33
CA GLY A 40 6.75 0.58 19.66
C GLY A 40 5.47 -0.07 20.19
N GLN A 41 4.33 0.09 19.53
CA GLN A 41 3.08 -0.59 19.90
C GLN A 41 3.26 -2.10 19.80
N THR A 42 2.60 -2.83 20.71
CA THR A 42 2.48 -4.29 20.64
C THR A 42 1.07 -4.70 20.25
N VAL A 43 0.97 -5.73 19.41
CA VAL A 43 -0.30 -6.31 18.95
C VAL A 43 -0.22 -7.81 19.17
N LYS A 44 -1.29 -8.41 19.69
CA LYS A 44 -1.34 -9.85 19.96
C LYS A 44 -2.28 -10.53 19.00
N PHE A 45 -1.89 -11.71 18.56
CA PHE A 45 -2.68 -12.60 17.73
C PHE A 45 -2.67 -14.02 18.30
N LEU A 46 -3.71 -14.78 18.02
CA LEU A 46 -3.66 -16.24 18.09
C LEU A 46 -3.17 -16.77 16.75
N ASP A 47 -2.27 -17.72 16.79
CA ASP A 47 -1.87 -18.47 15.59
C ASP A 47 -2.84 -19.62 15.27
N GLN A 48 -2.53 -20.40 14.24
CA GLN A 48 -3.31 -21.58 13.83
C GLN A 48 -3.39 -22.69 14.90
N ASN A 49 -2.51 -22.70 15.88
CA ASN A 49 -2.48 -23.67 16.98
C ASN A 49 -3.26 -23.16 18.22
N GLY A 50 -3.67 -21.88 18.20
CA GLY A 50 -4.26 -21.19 19.33
C GLY A 50 -3.23 -20.60 20.31
N ASP A 51 -1.94 -20.58 19.92
CA ASP A 51 -0.89 -19.97 20.71
C ASP A 51 -0.88 -18.45 20.52
N THR A 52 -0.62 -17.73 21.62
CA THR A 52 -0.53 -16.25 21.55
C THR A 52 0.82 -15.82 21.00
N ILE A 53 0.81 -15.11 19.88
CA ILE A 53 1.96 -14.48 19.28
C ILE A 53 1.88 -12.96 19.49
N THR A 54 2.99 -12.37 19.96
CA THR A 54 3.10 -10.92 20.16
C THR A 54 3.96 -10.31 19.08
N TYR A 55 3.39 -9.37 18.34
CA TYR A 55 4.09 -8.55 17.36
C TYR A 55 4.39 -7.18 17.94
N GLN A 56 5.54 -6.62 17.60
CA GLN A 56 5.89 -5.26 17.91
C GLN A 56 6.05 -4.43 16.65
N VAL A 57 5.54 -3.21 16.65
CA VAL A 57 5.79 -2.24 15.57
C VAL A 57 7.24 -1.78 15.67
N THR A 58 8.06 -2.21 14.71
CA THR A 58 9.50 -1.95 14.67
C THR A 58 9.90 -0.92 13.62
N ARG A 59 8.98 -0.58 12.71
CA ARG A 59 9.16 0.47 11.72
C ARG A 59 7.84 1.19 11.50
N ASP A 60 7.88 2.51 11.45
CA ASP A 60 6.79 3.42 11.08
C ASP A 60 7.44 4.63 10.42
N GLU A 61 7.47 4.65 9.11
CA GLU A 61 8.19 5.66 8.33
C GLU A 61 7.38 6.10 7.13
N THR A 62 7.39 7.41 6.88
CA THR A 62 6.94 8.00 5.62
C THR A 62 8.15 8.35 4.78
N TYR A 63 8.18 7.90 3.54
CA TYR A 63 9.31 8.10 2.63
C TYR A 63 8.84 8.42 1.22
N PRO A 64 9.64 9.21 0.47
CA PRO A 64 9.39 9.42 -0.95
C PRO A 64 9.66 8.11 -1.70
N TYR A 65 8.78 7.78 -2.64
CA TYR A 65 9.05 6.70 -3.58
C TYR A 65 8.84 7.20 -5.01
N ASN A 66 9.56 6.61 -5.95
CA ASN A 66 9.52 7.04 -7.34
C ASN A 66 8.23 6.53 -8.00
N GLY A 67 7.33 7.47 -8.33
CA GLY A 67 6.01 7.20 -8.89
C GLY A 67 5.97 7.01 -10.41
N GLU A 68 7.11 6.76 -11.09
CA GLU A 68 7.09 6.54 -12.55
C GLU A 68 6.12 5.43 -12.97
N GLN A 69 5.96 4.38 -12.14
CA GLN A 69 4.99 3.31 -12.39
C GLN A 69 3.54 3.78 -12.18
N TYR A 70 3.32 4.71 -11.27
CA TYR A 70 1.98 5.20 -10.94
C TYR A 70 1.35 6.00 -12.09
N ILE A 71 2.14 6.85 -12.78
CA ILE A 71 1.64 7.57 -13.96
C ILE A 71 1.28 6.63 -15.09
N ASN A 72 2.06 5.58 -15.30
CA ASN A 72 1.77 4.60 -16.34
C ASN A 72 0.44 3.87 -16.09
N ALA A 73 0.10 3.64 -14.82
CA ALA A 73 -1.18 3.04 -14.44
C ALA A 73 -2.36 4.02 -14.63
N LEU A 74 -2.22 5.28 -14.25
CA LEU A 74 -3.26 6.30 -14.39
C LEU A 74 -3.53 6.70 -15.85
N ASN A 75 -2.52 6.69 -16.70
CA ASN A 75 -2.64 7.12 -18.11
C ASN A 75 -2.86 5.99 -19.10
N GLY A 76 -3.20 4.78 -18.64
CA GLY A 76 -3.57 3.66 -19.52
C GLY A 76 -2.46 3.19 -20.46
N GLY A 77 -1.20 3.43 -20.14
CA GLY A 77 -0.06 2.88 -20.89
C GLY A 77 0.34 3.62 -22.16
N ASP A 78 -0.31 4.71 -22.51
CA ASP A 78 0.07 5.53 -23.66
C ASP A 78 1.22 6.49 -23.33
N VAL A 79 2.40 5.92 -23.13
CA VAL A 79 3.64 6.70 -22.95
C VAL A 79 4.22 7.04 -24.31
N MET A 80 3.72 8.08 -24.93
CA MET A 80 4.29 8.58 -26.19
C MET A 80 5.29 9.71 -26.01
N HIS A 81 5.65 10.15 -24.83
CA HIS A 81 6.80 11.03 -24.61
C HIS A 81 7.32 10.90 -23.18
N PRO A 82 8.63 10.68 -22.98
CA PRO A 82 9.26 10.90 -21.71
C PRO A 82 9.43 12.41 -21.50
N ALA A 83 8.36 13.13 -21.22
CA ALA A 83 8.49 14.37 -20.51
C ALA A 83 9.00 13.95 -19.13
N HIS A 84 10.24 14.32 -18.79
CA HIS A 84 10.84 14.08 -17.49
C HIS A 84 10.05 14.86 -16.43
N HIS A 85 8.92 14.32 -16.02
CA HIS A 85 8.22 14.78 -14.83
C HIS A 85 8.76 13.93 -13.68
N SER A 86 9.51 14.55 -12.79
CA SER A 86 9.81 13.91 -11.51
C SER A 86 8.51 13.94 -10.70
N ILE A 87 7.93 12.77 -10.47
CA ILE A 87 6.80 12.62 -9.56
C ILE A 87 7.36 12.04 -8.28
N GLU A 88 7.28 12.84 -7.23
CA GLU A 88 7.55 12.37 -5.89
C GLU A 88 6.23 11.97 -5.24
N CYS A 89 6.02 10.68 -5.05
CA CYS A 89 4.94 10.15 -4.24
C CYS A 89 5.47 9.80 -2.85
N TYR A 90 4.65 9.98 -1.83
CA TYR A 90 4.99 9.63 -0.46
C TYR A 90 4.16 8.44 -0.03
N ALA A 91 4.82 7.46 0.58
CA ALA A 91 4.19 6.27 1.14
C ALA A 91 4.55 6.14 2.62
N ARG A 92 3.59 5.70 3.44
CA ARG A 92 3.84 5.30 4.82
C ARG A 92 3.94 3.79 4.90
N THR A 93 5.03 3.29 5.49
CA THR A 93 5.22 1.86 5.74
C THR A 93 5.35 1.57 7.23
N VAL A 94 4.59 0.59 7.68
CA VAL A 94 4.62 0.10 9.06
C VAL A 94 4.93 -1.39 9.05
N ASN A 95 5.97 -1.78 9.82
CA ASN A 95 6.35 -3.17 9.99
C ASN A 95 6.06 -3.64 11.43
N LEU A 96 5.43 -4.80 11.54
CA LEU A 96 5.27 -5.52 12.78
C LEU A 96 6.16 -6.77 12.71
N THR A 97 6.99 -6.98 13.73
CA THR A 97 7.86 -8.15 13.80
C THR A 97 7.60 -8.95 15.08
N HIS A 98 7.74 -10.26 14.97
CA HIS A 98 7.73 -11.18 16.08
C HIS A 98 9.14 -11.77 16.25
N GLU A 99 9.68 -11.74 17.47
CA GLU A 99 10.99 -12.36 17.85
C GLU A 99 12.17 -11.96 16.96
N GLN A 100 12.20 -10.73 16.44
CA GLN A 100 13.23 -10.25 15.52
C GLN A 100 13.40 -11.13 14.24
N SER A 101 12.46 -12.02 13.98
CA SER A 101 12.45 -12.86 12.79
C SER A 101 11.80 -12.12 11.62
N PHE A 102 12.55 -11.89 10.57
CA PHE A 102 12.01 -11.33 9.34
C PHE A 102 11.06 -12.31 8.61
N ALA A 103 11.12 -13.61 8.91
CA ALA A 103 10.27 -14.62 8.29
C ALA A 103 8.78 -14.44 8.61
N ASN A 104 8.47 -13.85 9.78
CA ASN A 104 7.12 -13.65 10.27
C ASN A 104 6.77 -12.14 10.35
N ARG A 105 7.33 -11.32 9.48
CA ARG A 105 7.04 -9.89 9.45
C ARG A 105 5.70 -9.63 8.77
N LEU A 106 4.90 -8.75 9.37
CA LEU A 106 3.76 -8.12 8.73
C LEU A 106 4.18 -6.72 8.28
N CYS A 107 3.98 -6.40 7.03
CA CYS A 107 4.31 -5.10 6.47
C CYS A 107 3.06 -4.49 5.83
N PHE A 108 2.73 -3.29 6.23
CA PHE A 108 1.62 -2.51 5.72
C PHE A 108 2.19 -1.27 5.06
N THR A 109 1.75 -0.97 3.85
CA THR A 109 2.13 0.25 3.14
C THR A 109 0.87 0.92 2.61
N VAL A 110 0.77 2.23 2.83
CA VAL A 110 -0.29 3.04 2.25
C VAL A 110 0.33 4.16 1.43
N ARG A 111 -0.30 4.44 0.29
CA ARG A 111 0.03 5.49 -0.67
C ARG A 111 -1.15 6.44 -0.80
N PRO A 112 -1.00 7.58 -1.49
CA PRO A 112 -2.12 8.47 -1.79
C PRO A 112 -3.30 7.72 -2.39
N GLU A 113 -4.51 8.25 -2.16
CA GLU A 113 -5.78 7.67 -2.62
C GLU A 113 -6.12 6.30 -1.99
N LYS A 114 -5.58 6.04 -0.78
CA LYS A 114 -5.77 4.79 -0.03
C LYS A 114 -5.30 3.52 -0.80
N GLU A 115 -4.37 3.67 -1.72
CA GLU A 115 -3.70 2.52 -2.30
C GLU A 115 -2.92 1.81 -1.20
N PHE A 116 -3.40 0.64 -0.81
CA PHE A 116 -2.92 -0.11 0.34
C PHE A 116 -2.26 -1.40 -0.12
N SER A 117 -1.13 -1.74 0.50
CA SER A 117 -0.52 -3.05 0.29
C SER A 117 -0.19 -3.71 1.62
N PHE A 118 -0.38 -5.02 1.66
CA PHE A 118 -0.05 -5.88 2.78
C PHE A 118 0.94 -6.95 2.32
N CYS A 119 1.96 -7.19 3.14
CA CYS A 119 2.96 -8.20 2.87
C CYS A 119 3.20 -9.05 4.11
N PHE A 120 3.24 -10.36 3.93
CA PHE A 120 3.57 -11.32 4.97
C PHE A 120 4.86 -12.07 4.64
N GLY A 121 5.79 -12.14 5.61
CA GLY A 121 7.04 -12.87 5.48
C GLY A 121 8.14 -12.12 4.73
N TYR A 122 9.08 -12.88 4.18
CA TYR A 122 10.24 -12.37 3.45
C TYR A 122 9.95 -12.35 1.95
N GLY A 123 9.96 -11.16 1.35
CA GLY A 123 9.89 -10.97 -0.11
C GLY A 123 8.49 -11.18 -0.72
N MET A 124 8.34 -10.79 -1.91
CA MET A 124 7.35 -10.87 -3.00
C MET A 124 5.91 -11.44 -2.79
N ASN A 125 5.43 -11.60 -1.58
CA ASN A 125 4.03 -11.95 -1.31
C ASN A 125 3.23 -10.71 -0.89
N ALA A 126 3.51 -9.57 -1.52
CA ALA A 126 2.71 -8.38 -1.33
C ALA A 126 1.32 -8.64 -1.94
N LEU A 127 0.29 -8.38 -1.17
CA LEU A 127 -1.07 -8.23 -1.64
C LEU A 127 -1.25 -6.74 -1.87
N ASP A 128 -1.35 -6.34 -3.12
CA ASP A 128 -1.72 -4.98 -3.46
C ASP A 128 -3.25 -4.92 -3.41
N LEU A 129 -3.76 -4.22 -2.42
CA LEU A 129 -5.18 -4.15 -2.11
C LEU A 129 -5.64 -2.71 -2.35
N ASP A 130 -6.61 -2.55 -3.22
CA ASP A 130 -7.34 -1.29 -3.32
C ASP A 130 -8.46 -1.32 -2.28
N MET A 131 -8.26 -0.62 -1.16
CA MET A 131 -9.21 -0.57 -0.06
C MET A 131 -10.60 -0.09 -0.50
N SER A 132 -10.69 0.70 -1.56
CA SER A 132 -11.96 1.19 -2.09
C SER A 132 -12.79 0.11 -2.80
N LEU A 133 -12.13 -0.94 -3.28
CA LEU A 133 -12.75 -2.05 -4.00
C LEU A 133 -13.10 -3.24 -3.10
N LEU A 134 -12.60 -3.26 -1.85
CA LEU A 134 -12.86 -4.33 -0.91
C LEU A 134 -14.30 -4.25 -0.37
N THR A 135 -14.84 -5.40 -0.04
CA THR A 135 -16.09 -5.45 0.72
C THR A 135 -15.88 -4.75 2.06
N ASN A 136 -16.70 -3.73 2.33
CA ASN A 136 -16.67 -2.98 3.58
C ASN A 136 -18.03 -3.12 4.27
N GLY A 137 -18.02 -3.62 5.50
CA GLY A 137 -19.26 -3.81 6.25
C GLY A 137 -19.05 -4.47 7.62
N PRO A 138 -20.15 -4.80 8.32
CA PRO A 138 -20.07 -5.55 9.56
C PRO A 138 -19.59 -6.97 9.28
N CYS A 139 -18.69 -7.47 10.13
CA CYS A 139 -18.17 -8.83 10.02
C CYS A 139 -17.87 -9.40 11.40
N SER A 140 -18.11 -10.71 11.58
CA SER A 140 -17.75 -11.42 12.80
C SER A 140 -16.44 -12.17 12.60
N VAL A 141 -15.45 -11.85 13.42
CA VAL A 141 -14.15 -12.52 13.43
C VAL A 141 -13.97 -13.18 14.81
N ASN A 142 -13.83 -14.48 14.84
CA ASN A 142 -13.71 -15.28 16.08
C ASN A 142 -14.81 -15.00 17.12
N GLY A 143 -16.05 -14.80 16.64
CA GLY A 143 -17.22 -14.55 17.50
C GLY A 143 -17.32 -13.14 18.05
N ILE A 144 -16.49 -12.22 17.58
CA ILE A 144 -16.53 -10.79 17.89
C ILE A 144 -16.99 -10.04 16.66
N ASP A 145 -18.02 -9.22 16.81
CA ASP A 145 -18.57 -8.43 15.73
C ASP A 145 -17.82 -7.10 15.61
N TYR A 146 -17.44 -6.76 14.40
CA TYR A 146 -16.74 -5.53 14.03
C TYR A 146 -17.49 -4.78 12.94
N GLU A 147 -17.49 -3.47 13.00
CA GLU A 147 -17.98 -2.58 11.95
C GLU A 147 -16.82 -2.09 11.10
N GLY A 148 -17.10 -1.70 9.85
CA GLY A 148 -16.09 -1.09 8.97
C GLY A 148 -14.93 -2.03 8.64
N VAL A 149 -15.22 -3.30 8.38
CA VAL A 149 -14.20 -4.31 8.06
C VAL A 149 -14.03 -4.39 6.55
N HIS A 150 -12.81 -4.18 6.09
CA HIS A 150 -12.39 -4.53 4.73
C HIS A 150 -12.05 -6.01 4.67
N HIS A 151 -12.66 -6.72 3.75
CA HIS A 151 -12.50 -8.16 3.61
C HIS A 151 -12.18 -8.55 2.18
N GLU A 152 -11.19 -9.39 2.02
CA GLU A 152 -10.87 -10.05 0.76
C GLU A 152 -10.56 -11.53 0.99
N ILE A 153 -11.12 -12.37 0.14
CA ILE A 153 -10.83 -13.81 0.09
C ILE A 153 -10.48 -14.19 -1.34
N LEU A 154 -9.36 -14.87 -1.52
CA LEU A 154 -8.90 -15.30 -2.84
C LEU A 154 -8.74 -16.81 -2.89
N TYR A 155 -9.34 -17.43 -3.91
CA TYR A 155 -9.20 -18.85 -4.24
C TYR A 155 -8.44 -19.02 -5.54
N SER A 156 -7.68 -20.10 -5.65
CA SER A 156 -7.04 -20.52 -6.88
C SER A 156 -8.11 -20.87 -7.93
N GLN A 157 -8.02 -20.23 -9.10
CA GLN A 157 -8.92 -20.52 -10.22
C GLN A 157 -8.72 -21.92 -10.80
N PHE A 158 -7.57 -22.56 -10.55
CA PHE A 158 -7.21 -23.86 -11.09
C PHE A 158 -7.53 -25.01 -10.12
N THR A 159 -7.29 -24.82 -8.82
CA THR A 159 -7.43 -25.88 -7.82
C THR A 159 -8.64 -25.67 -6.89
N GLY A 160 -9.18 -24.45 -6.84
CA GLY A 160 -10.23 -24.09 -5.88
C GLY A 160 -9.73 -23.97 -4.44
N GLU A 161 -8.41 -24.07 -4.22
CA GLU A 161 -7.81 -23.93 -2.91
C GLU A 161 -7.76 -22.48 -2.45
N LEU A 162 -7.89 -22.25 -1.15
CA LEU A 162 -7.73 -20.94 -0.54
C LEU A 162 -6.29 -20.46 -0.73
N ILE A 163 -6.10 -19.31 -1.37
CA ILE A 163 -4.80 -18.65 -1.48
C ILE A 163 -4.59 -17.79 -0.24
N TYR A 164 -5.55 -16.91 0.07
CA TYR A 164 -5.58 -16.15 1.32
C TYR A 164 -7.00 -15.71 1.69
N ASP A 165 -7.18 -15.40 2.97
CA ASP A 165 -8.34 -14.76 3.55
C ASP A 165 -7.85 -13.65 4.50
N TRP A 166 -8.40 -12.43 4.35
CA TRP A 166 -7.86 -11.25 4.98
C TRP A 166 -8.97 -10.30 5.44
N TYR A 167 -8.90 -9.90 6.72
CA TYR A 167 -9.85 -8.98 7.36
C TYR A 167 -9.08 -7.85 8.02
N TYR A 168 -9.46 -6.63 7.69
CA TYR A 168 -8.80 -5.43 8.17
C TYR A 168 -9.79 -4.35 8.56
N ASN A 169 -9.46 -3.59 9.61
CA ASN A 169 -10.23 -2.46 10.08
C ASN A 169 -9.30 -1.26 10.23
N GLU A 170 -9.69 -0.08 9.73
CA GLU A 170 -8.81 1.10 9.72
C GLU A 170 -8.50 1.63 11.14
N GLU A 171 -9.34 1.34 12.15
CA GLU A 171 -9.11 1.74 13.53
C GLU A 171 -8.28 0.72 14.32
N LEU A 172 -8.46 -0.56 14.03
CA LEU A 172 -7.86 -1.66 14.79
C LEU A 172 -6.68 -2.32 14.06
N GLY A 173 -6.62 -2.22 12.75
CA GLY A 173 -5.64 -2.91 11.92
C GLY A 173 -6.09 -4.32 11.52
N LEU A 174 -5.13 -5.22 11.36
CA LEU A 174 -5.37 -6.61 10.98
C LEU A 174 -6.20 -7.33 12.05
N LEU A 175 -7.36 -7.86 11.64
CA LEU A 175 -8.23 -8.66 12.49
C LEU A 175 -8.01 -10.15 12.28
N TYR A 176 -7.84 -10.56 11.03
CA TYR A 176 -7.60 -11.95 10.65
C TYR A 176 -6.79 -12.01 9.37
N PHE A 177 -5.94 -13.01 9.28
CA PHE A 177 -5.21 -13.36 8.06
C PHE A 177 -4.97 -14.86 8.02
N GLN A 178 -5.25 -15.48 6.88
CA GLN A 178 -4.92 -16.88 6.62
C GLN A 178 -4.24 -17.00 5.26
N LYS A 179 -3.19 -17.82 5.20
CA LYS A 179 -2.52 -18.22 3.95
C LYS A 179 -2.00 -19.65 4.11
N GLY A 180 -2.60 -20.59 3.37
CA GLY A 180 -2.35 -22.01 3.56
C GLY A 180 -2.69 -22.44 4.99
N ASP A 181 -1.74 -23.10 5.65
CA ASP A 181 -1.90 -23.57 7.04
C ASP A 181 -1.60 -22.49 8.09
N PHE A 182 -1.06 -21.35 7.68
CA PHE A 182 -0.77 -20.25 8.60
C PHE A 182 -1.97 -19.35 8.79
N SER A 183 -2.30 -19.03 10.03
CA SER A 183 -3.30 -18.00 10.31
C SER A 183 -2.94 -17.15 11.53
N LEU A 184 -3.47 -15.94 11.53
CA LEU A 184 -3.42 -15.00 12.64
C LEU A 184 -4.84 -14.48 12.92
N THR A 185 -5.26 -14.52 14.18
CA THR A 185 -6.50 -13.89 14.64
C THR A 185 -6.18 -12.92 15.74
N ARG A 186 -6.60 -11.66 15.58
CA ARG A 186 -6.34 -10.61 16.57
C ARG A 186 -6.98 -10.94 17.91
N ILE A 187 -6.24 -10.71 18.99
CA ILE A 187 -6.75 -10.69 20.35
C ILE A 187 -7.12 -9.23 20.69
N PRO A 188 -8.31 -8.97 21.21
CA PRO A 188 -8.78 -7.64 21.63
C PRO A 188 -7.89 -6.95 22.64
#